data_e561631f670c4b862676c54b77f0b54f
#
_entry.id   e561631f670c4b862676c54b77f0b54f
#
_cell.length_a   1.000
_cell.length_b   1.000
_cell.length_c   1.000
_cell.angle_alpha   90.00
_cell.angle_beta   90.00
_cell.angle_gamma   90.00
#
_symmetry.space_group_name_H-M   'P 1'
#
loop_
_entity.id
_entity.type
_entity.pdbx_description
1 polymer ?
#
loop_
_entity_poly.entity_id
_entity_poly.type
_entity_poly.pdbx_seq_one_letter_code
_entity_poly.pdbx_strand_id
1 'polypeptide(L)'
;KNLLFKQLNNGEAYKKFEELVREQGGNINKLKISDKVFSIKSDKEGYINKIDALKLGEIAKQIGAGRNTLEDKIDFEVGLVLTKKAGDFVEKEEEIIKVYLKDKDVSITQLLDCFTIEEELERKPELILDIIK
;
A
#
# COMPACT_ATOMS: atom_id res chain seq x y z
N LYS A 1 -12.37 -1.28 -21.79
CA LYS A 1 -11.08 -0.68 -21.40
C LYS A 1 -11.07 0.83 -21.70
N ASN A 2 -11.33 1.29 -22.93
CA ASN A 2 -11.29 2.70 -23.34
C ASN A 2 -12.24 3.59 -22.53
N LEU A 3 -13.47 3.11 -22.24
CA LEU A 3 -14.42 3.84 -21.42
C LEU A 3 -13.88 4.10 -20.00
N LEU A 4 -13.28 3.09 -19.38
CA LEU A 4 -12.70 3.23 -18.03
C LEU A 4 -11.55 4.24 -18.01
N PHE A 5 -10.64 4.18 -18.99
CA PHE A 5 -9.57 5.18 -19.11
C PHE A 5 -10.13 6.60 -19.30
N LYS A 6 -11.15 6.76 -20.09
CA LYS A 6 -11.80 8.06 -20.28
C LYS A 6 -12.34 8.61 -18.96
N GLN A 7 -13.05 7.77 -18.18
CA GLN A 7 -13.65 8.20 -16.90
C GLN A 7 -12.60 8.53 -15.83
N LEU A 8 -11.46 7.81 -15.81
CA LEU A 8 -10.36 8.11 -14.90
C LEU A 8 -9.66 9.43 -15.29
N ASN A 9 -9.39 9.63 -16.59
CA ASN A 9 -8.60 10.77 -17.04
C ASN A 9 -9.38 12.09 -17.09
N ASN A 10 -10.71 12.06 -17.24
CA ASN A 10 -11.55 13.25 -17.27
C ASN A 10 -12.08 13.66 -15.88
N GLY A 11 -11.74 12.91 -14.82
CA GLY A 11 -12.15 13.18 -13.44
C GLY A 11 -13.57 12.74 -13.06
N GLU A 12 -14.35 12.19 -13.99
CA GLU A 12 -15.74 11.76 -13.70
C GLU A 12 -15.80 10.62 -12.67
N ALA A 13 -14.82 9.70 -12.71
CA ALA A 13 -14.70 8.65 -11.69
C ALA A 13 -14.46 9.24 -10.29
N TYR A 14 -13.61 10.26 -10.18
CA TYR A 14 -13.36 10.94 -8.91
C TYR A 14 -14.59 11.68 -8.39
N LYS A 15 -15.30 12.42 -9.24
CA LYS A 15 -16.56 13.09 -8.88
C LYS A 15 -17.61 12.10 -8.36
N LYS A 16 -17.72 10.93 -9.00
CA LYS A 16 -18.64 9.88 -8.55
C LYS A 16 -18.23 9.31 -7.19
N PHE A 17 -16.94 9.19 -6.93
CA PHE A 17 -16.42 8.80 -5.61
C PHE A 17 -16.75 9.85 -4.54
N GLU A 18 -16.53 11.14 -4.81
CA GLU A 18 -16.90 12.22 -3.89
C GLU A 18 -18.41 12.23 -3.58
N GLU A 19 -19.25 12.03 -4.58
CA GLU A 19 -20.70 11.89 -4.43
C GLU A 19 -21.05 10.71 -3.51
N LEU A 20 -20.44 9.53 -3.74
CA LEU A 20 -20.64 8.35 -2.90
C LEU A 20 -20.27 8.62 -1.44
N VAL A 21 -19.11 9.23 -1.19
CA VAL A 21 -18.66 9.58 0.16
C VAL A 21 -19.66 10.51 0.85
N ARG A 22 -20.11 11.55 0.13
CA ARG A 22 -21.08 12.53 0.66
C ARG A 22 -22.43 11.89 0.99
N GLU A 23 -22.99 11.06 0.08
CA GLU A 23 -24.27 10.38 0.28
C GLU A 23 -24.24 9.40 1.47
N GLN A 24 -23.08 8.88 1.78
CA GLN A 24 -22.85 8.03 2.98
C GLN A 24 -22.55 8.86 4.25
N GLY A 25 -22.69 10.19 4.20
CA GLY A 25 -22.44 11.08 5.33
C GLY A 25 -20.96 11.36 5.61
N GLY A 26 -20.07 10.96 4.74
CA GLY A 26 -18.64 11.24 4.81
C GLY A 26 -18.26 12.63 4.33
N ASN A 27 -17.03 13.03 4.59
CA ASN A 27 -16.43 14.26 4.09
C ASN A 27 -14.97 14.02 3.71
N ILE A 28 -14.68 14.01 2.42
CA ILE A 28 -13.35 13.74 1.88
C ILE A 28 -12.31 14.79 2.32
N ASN A 29 -12.75 16.04 2.56
CA ASN A 29 -11.86 17.12 3.00
C ASN A 29 -11.43 17.00 4.48
N LYS A 30 -12.03 16.08 5.23
CA LYS A 30 -11.63 15.75 6.61
C LYS A 30 -10.62 14.63 6.70
N LEU A 31 -10.31 13.97 5.58
CA LEU A 31 -9.26 12.95 5.55
C LEU A 31 -7.91 13.62 5.79
N LYS A 32 -7.19 13.09 6.75
CA LYS A 32 -5.82 13.49 7.08
C LYS A 32 -4.92 12.29 6.90
N ILE A 33 -3.69 12.56 6.54
CA ILE A 33 -2.59 11.61 6.52
C ILE A 33 -1.54 12.16 7.45
N SER A 34 -0.88 11.30 8.22
CA SER A 34 0.18 11.73 9.14
C SER A 34 1.30 12.44 8.39
N ASP A 35 1.80 13.53 8.97
CA ASP A 35 2.97 14.24 8.46
C ASP A 35 4.29 13.53 8.81
N LYS A 36 4.27 12.59 9.77
CA LYS A 36 5.42 11.76 10.12
C LYS A 36 5.52 10.59 9.14
N VAL A 37 6.23 10.81 8.06
CA VAL A 37 6.43 9.81 7.01
C VAL A 37 7.91 9.51 6.82
N PHE A 38 8.24 8.25 6.58
CA PHE A 38 9.58 7.84 6.18
C PHE A 38 9.52 6.72 5.14
N SER A 39 10.59 6.63 4.35
CA SER A 39 10.75 5.62 3.31
C SER A 39 11.61 4.47 3.80
N ILE A 40 11.14 3.25 3.55
CA ILE A 40 11.98 2.05 3.65
C ILE A 40 12.56 1.80 2.27
N LYS A 41 13.87 1.66 2.24
CA LYS A 41 14.65 1.43 1.03
C LYS A 41 15.13 0.00 0.97
N SER A 42 15.28 -0.52 -0.24
CA SER A 42 15.87 -1.83 -0.45
C SER A 42 17.32 -1.87 0.04
N ASP A 43 17.70 -2.93 0.74
CA ASP A 43 19.07 -3.19 1.19
C ASP A 43 19.95 -3.81 0.09
N LYS A 44 19.33 -4.28 -0.99
CA LYS A 44 19.98 -4.90 -2.16
C LYS A 44 19.24 -4.58 -3.45
N GLU A 45 19.90 -4.79 -4.58
CA GLU A 45 19.26 -4.74 -5.90
C GLU A 45 18.71 -6.11 -6.28
N GLY A 46 17.72 -6.14 -7.18
CA GLY A 46 17.13 -7.37 -7.71
C GLY A 46 15.63 -7.25 -7.99
N TYR A 47 15.01 -8.38 -8.29
CA TYR A 47 13.58 -8.47 -8.51
C TYR A 47 12.85 -8.83 -7.22
N ILE A 48 11.75 -8.14 -6.94
CA ILE A 48 10.85 -8.49 -5.84
C ILE A 48 10.05 -9.74 -6.25
N ASN A 49 10.50 -10.92 -5.84
CA ASN A 49 9.80 -12.17 -6.15
C ASN A 49 8.56 -12.38 -5.29
N LYS A 50 8.58 -11.90 -4.05
CA LYS A 50 7.45 -12.07 -3.14
C LYS A 50 7.34 -10.88 -2.19
N ILE A 51 6.10 -10.54 -1.85
CA ILE A 51 5.74 -9.62 -0.77
C ILE A 51 4.81 -10.37 0.18
N ASP A 52 5.20 -10.47 1.45
CA ASP A 52 4.40 -11.12 2.50
C ASP A 52 3.30 -10.17 2.99
N ALA A 53 2.13 -10.24 2.33
CA ALA A 53 0.98 -9.39 2.65
C ALA A 53 0.44 -9.61 4.06
N LEU A 54 0.57 -10.83 4.62
CA LEU A 54 0.13 -11.13 5.98
C LEU A 54 0.99 -10.39 7.00
N LYS A 55 2.31 -10.50 6.90
CA LYS A 55 3.24 -9.76 7.77
C LYS A 55 3.05 -8.26 7.65
N LEU A 56 2.90 -7.72 6.43
CA LEU A 56 2.60 -6.30 6.24
C LEU A 56 1.30 -5.88 6.92
N GLY A 57 0.25 -6.71 6.83
CA GLY A 57 -1.01 -6.47 7.53
C GLY A 57 -0.89 -6.47 9.04
N GLU A 58 -0.06 -7.36 9.61
CA GLU A 58 0.24 -7.40 11.04
C GLU A 58 1.01 -6.15 11.49
N ILE A 59 1.99 -5.72 10.71
CA ILE A 59 2.73 -4.47 10.97
C ILE A 59 1.77 -3.26 10.89
N ALA A 60 0.90 -3.22 9.88
CA ALA A 60 -0.10 -2.17 9.74
C ALA A 60 -1.02 -2.08 10.98
N LYS A 61 -1.45 -3.22 11.55
CA LYS A 61 -2.19 -3.24 12.82
C LYS A 61 -1.37 -2.71 13.99
N GLN A 62 -0.10 -3.10 14.09
CA GLN A 62 0.79 -2.66 15.17
C GLN A 62 0.96 -1.14 15.19
N ILE A 63 1.08 -0.49 14.02
CA ILE A 63 1.19 0.97 13.93
C ILE A 63 -0.15 1.71 14.12
N GLY A 64 -1.27 0.98 14.17
CA GLY A 64 -2.59 1.54 14.46
C GLY A 64 -3.56 1.59 13.28
N ALA A 65 -3.16 1.15 12.06
CA ALA A 65 -4.04 1.09 10.89
C ALA A 65 -5.07 -0.05 10.93
N GLY A 66 -5.09 -0.85 11.99
CA GLY A 66 -6.02 -1.95 12.19
C GLY A 66 -6.31 -2.21 13.66
N ARG A 67 -7.19 -3.18 13.93
CA ARG A 67 -7.62 -3.58 15.28
C ARG A 67 -6.99 -4.89 15.68
N ASN A 68 -6.54 -4.99 16.95
CA ASN A 68 -6.22 -6.27 17.61
C ASN A 68 -7.42 -6.77 18.41
N THR A 69 -8.18 -5.85 19.02
CA THR A 69 -9.42 -6.13 19.77
C THR A 69 -10.57 -5.29 19.22
N LEU A 70 -11.82 -5.64 19.61
CA LEU A 70 -13.02 -4.90 19.18
C LEU A 70 -13.05 -3.46 19.71
N GLU A 71 -12.41 -3.21 20.84
CA GLU A 71 -12.35 -1.92 21.53
C GLU A 71 -11.31 -0.97 20.93
N ASP A 72 -10.36 -1.52 20.13
CA ASP A 72 -9.30 -0.73 19.52
C ASP A 72 -9.86 0.29 18.52
N LYS A 73 -9.36 1.52 18.61
CA LYS A 73 -9.64 2.56 17.62
C LYS A 73 -8.63 2.47 16.48
N ILE A 74 -9.15 2.45 15.24
CA ILE A 74 -8.31 2.54 14.05
C ILE A 74 -7.88 4.01 13.88
N ASP A 75 -6.61 4.24 13.71
CA ASP A 75 -6.07 5.52 13.28
C ASP A 75 -6.01 5.55 11.74
N PHE A 76 -6.86 6.38 11.13
CA PHE A 76 -6.95 6.50 9.68
C PHE A 76 -5.85 7.38 9.07
N GLU A 77 -5.00 8.00 9.88
CA GLU A 77 -3.91 8.85 9.42
C GLU A 77 -2.58 8.09 9.26
N VAL A 78 -2.50 6.83 9.78
CA VAL A 78 -1.32 5.98 9.68
C VAL A 78 -1.51 4.87 8.68
N GLY A 79 -0.42 4.32 8.14
CA GLY A 79 -0.49 3.23 7.17
C GLY A 79 0.80 2.97 6.42
N LEU A 80 0.70 2.05 5.47
CA LEU A 80 1.80 1.62 4.60
C LEU A 80 1.39 1.83 3.14
N VAL A 81 2.30 2.39 2.34
CA VAL A 81 2.11 2.53 0.88
C VAL A 81 3.26 1.85 0.17
N LEU A 82 2.97 0.76 -0.51
CA LEU A 82 3.95 0.06 -1.36
C LEU A 82 4.22 0.91 -2.61
N THR A 83 5.47 1.26 -2.85
CA THR A 83 5.92 1.99 -4.06
C THR A 83 6.38 1.02 -5.15
N LYS A 84 6.63 -0.23 -4.78
CA LYS A 84 7.01 -1.34 -5.65
C LYS A 84 6.11 -2.55 -5.43
N LYS A 85 6.01 -3.42 -6.42
CA LYS A 85 5.17 -4.62 -6.41
C LYS A 85 5.99 -5.87 -6.71
N ALA A 86 5.43 -7.03 -6.43
CA ALA A 86 6.02 -8.29 -6.89
C ALA A 86 6.17 -8.29 -8.41
N GLY A 87 7.33 -8.69 -8.89
CA GLY A 87 7.74 -8.65 -10.29
C GLY A 87 8.50 -7.38 -10.70
N ASP A 88 8.56 -6.34 -9.86
CA ASP A 88 9.34 -5.13 -10.15
C ASP A 88 10.81 -5.34 -9.82
N PHE A 89 11.69 -4.73 -10.60
CA PHE A 89 13.10 -4.58 -10.28
C PHE A 89 13.30 -3.38 -9.36
N VAL A 90 14.19 -3.52 -8.38
CA VAL A 90 14.60 -2.46 -7.47
C VAL A 90 16.11 -2.33 -7.45
N GLU A 91 16.59 -1.11 -7.36
CA GLU A 91 17.99 -0.81 -7.10
C GLU A 91 18.26 -0.79 -5.60
N LYS A 92 19.52 -0.98 -5.21
CA LYS A 92 19.91 -0.77 -3.81
C LYS A 92 19.65 0.69 -3.41
N GLU A 93 19.10 0.90 -2.18
CA GLU A 93 18.67 2.22 -1.66
C GLU A 93 17.44 2.81 -2.38
N GLU A 94 16.80 2.10 -3.30
CA GLU A 94 15.54 2.53 -3.88
C GLU A 94 14.37 2.35 -2.90
N GLU A 95 13.45 3.31 -2.88
CA GLU A 95 12.27 3.27 -2.02
C GLU A 95 11.32 2.14 -2.45
N ILE A 96 10.96 1.25 -1.50
CA ILE A 96 10.02 0.14 -1.71
C ILE A 96 8.72 0.30 -0.95
N ILE A 97 8.72 1.05 0.15
CA ILE A 97 7.53 1.29 0.96
C ILE A 97 7.63 2.64 1.70
N LYS A 98 6.52 3.38 1.74
CA LYS A 98 6.32 4.55 2.60
C LYS A 98 5.53 4.15 3.83
N VAL A 99 5.98 4.62 4.99
CA VAL A 99 5.35 4.36 6.29
C VAL A 99 4.88 5.68 6.87
N TYR A 100 3.60 5.76 7.17
CA TYR A 100 2.97 6.90 7.84
C TYR A 100 2.71 6.54 9.29
N LEU A 101 3.30 7.26 10.23
CA LEU A 101 3.23 6.99 11.68
C LEU A 101 2.75 8.21 12.46
N LYS A 102 2.32 7.98 13.70
CA LYS A 102 2.10 9.01 14.71
C LYS A 102 2.93 8.70 15.97
N ASP A 103 2.33 7.98 16.89
CA ASP A 103 2.86 7.76 18.25
C ASP A 103 3.57 6.42 18.40
N LYS A 104 3.44 5.53 17.41
CA LYS A 104 4.04 4.19 17.43
C LYS A 104 5.25 4.14 16.52
N ASP A 105 6.17 3.25 16.87
CA ASP A 105 7.35 2.94 16.07
C ASP A 105 7.18 1.62 15.31
N VAL A 106 7.98 1.44 14.27
CA VAL A 106 8.02 0.23 13.46
C VAL A 106 9.48 -0.20 13.23
N SER A 107 9.72 -1.48 13.23
CA SER A 107 11.04 -2.03 12.93
C SER A 107 11.27 -2.04 11.42
N ILE A 108 12.35 -1.37 10.98
CA ILE A 108 12.81 -1.38 9.59
C ILE A 108 13.11 -2.81 9.13
N THR A 109 13.78 -3.59 9.97
CA THR A 109 14.13 -4.99 9.67
C THR A 109 12.87 -5.83 9.41
N GLN A 110 11.83 -5.69 10.26
CA GLN A 110 10.58 -6.42 10.04
C GLN A 110 9.88 -6.04 8.73
N LEU A 111 9.98 -4.78 8.31
CA LEU A 111 9.44 -4.34 7.02
C LEU A 111 10.24 -4.90 5.85
N LEU A 112 11.57 -4.89 5.92
CA LEU A 112 12.44 -5.49 4.90
C LEU A 112 12.22 -7.01 4.78
N ASP A 113 12.03 -7.71 5.90
CA ASP A 113 11.74 -9.16 5.95
C ASP A 113 10.40 -9.54 5.27
N CYS A 114 9.56 -8.55 4.93
CA CYS A 114 8.35 -8.80 4.14
C CYS A 114 8.64 -8.97 2.64
N PHE A 115 9.85 -8.62 2.17
CA PHE A 115 10.21 -8.66 0.75
C PHE A 115 11.25 -9.75 0.49
N THR A 116 10.97 -10.60 -0.49
CA THR A 116 11.96 -11.51 -1.07
C THR A 116 12.49 -10.88 -2.35
N ILE A 117 13.75 -10.44 -2.33
CA ILE A 117 14.41 -9.78 -3.47
C ILE A 117 15.58 -10.64 -3.89
N GLU A 118 15.67 -10.99 -5.18
CA GLU A 118 16.69 -11.87 -5.75
C GLU A 118 17.15 -11.37 -7.11
N GLU A 119 18.34 -11.82 -7.56
CA GLU A 119 18.92 -11.39 -8.83
C GLU A 119 18.06 -11.75 -10.04
N GLU A 120 17.36 -12.89 -9.98
CA GLU A 120 16.51 -13.38 -11.05
C GLU A 120 15.03 -13.31 -10.69
N LEU A 121 14.20 -12.97 -11.67
CA LEU A 121 12.76 -13.01 -11.52
C LEU A 121 12.25 -14.44 -11.72
N GLU A 122 11.79 -15.09 -10.64
CA GLU A 122 11.23 -16.45 -10.71
C GLU A 122 10.00 -16.53 -11.60
N ARG A 123 9.02 -15.64 -11.40
CA ARG A 123 7.79 -15.57 -12.18
C ARG A 123 7.16 -14.19 -12.08
N LYS A 124 6.82 -13.59 -13.21
CA LYS A 124 6.00 -12.37 -13.22
C LYS A 124 4.56 -12.72 -12.82
N PRO A 125 4.00 -12.11 -11.76
CA PRO A 125 2.63 -12.39 -11.34
C PRO A 125 1.63 -11.97 -12.42
N GLU A 126 0.72 -12.86 -12.78
CA GLU A 126 -0.39 -12.56 -13.68
C GLU A 126 -1.52 -11.86 -12.90
N LEU A 127 -1.91 -10.68 -13.36
CA LEU A 127 -3.03 -9.93 -12.74
C LEU A 127 -4.40 -10.44 -13.18
N ILE A 128 -4.48 -11.02 -14.38
CA ILE A 128 -5.70 -11.58 -14.96
C ILE A 128 -5.46 -13.08 -15.12
N LEU A 129 -6.12 -13.88 -14.29
CA LEU A 129 -5.97 -15.34 -14.28
C LEU A 129 -6.81 -16.00 -15.36
N ASP A 130 -7.99 -15.44 -15.67
CA ASP A 130 -8.89 -15.97 -16.70
C ASP A 130 -9.88 -14.91 -17.19
N ILE A 131 -10.43 -15.10 -18.39
CA ILE A 131 -11.50 -14.29 -18.97
C ILE A 131 -12.65 -15.23 -19.34
N ILE A 132 -13.70 -15.21 -18.52
CA ILE A 132 -14.93 -15.95 -18.78
C ILE A 132 -15.72 -15.20 -19.86
N LYS A 133 -16.05 -15.89 -20.99
CA LYS A 133 -16.83 -15.35 -22.11
C LYS A 133 -18.27 -15.78 -22.02
#